data_8d9fa97b45690b7403ef8ddda05cfa35
#
_entry.id   8d9fa97b45690b7403ef8ddda05cfa35
#
_cell.length_a   1.000
_cell.length_b   1.000
_cell.length_c   1.000
_cell.angle_alpha   90.00
_cell.angle_beta   90.00
_cell.angle_gamma   90.00
#
_symmetry.space_group_name_H-M   'P 1'
#
loop_
_entity.id
_entity.type
_entity.pdbx_description
1 polymer ?
#
loop_
_entity_poly.entity_id
_entity_poly.type
_entity_poly.pdbx_seq_one_letter_code
_entity_poly.pdbx_strand_id
1 'polypeptide(L)'
;MAAVGLSDTVTVTPAQALTVQTVPASDFPMQKNTAYRAAVAMAEHYGREANICVTIEKRIPLCAGLGGPSTDAAAVIVALAELWGIDRTDPALDDIARGIGADVPFFLHASPAFYVGGGDVLATEYPALPATPVVLVKPREASVSTIEAYRRFDEAPVPADKPGAIASAL
;
A
#
# COMPACT_ATOMS: atom_id res chain seq x y z
N MET A 1 8.22 -6.75 6.97
CA MET A 1 7.72 -6.52 5.59
C MET A 1 8.91 -6.28 4.68
N ALA A 2 8.84 -6.68 3.41
CA ALA A 2 9.86 -6.41 2.40
C ALA A 2 9.18 -6.25 1.05
N ALA A 3 9.65 -5.30 0.24
CA ALA A 3 9.14 -5.10 -1.11
C ALA A 3 9.77 -6.10 -2.09
N VAL A 4 9.00 -6.51 -3.09
CA VAL A 4 9.47 -7.33 -4.22
C VAL A 4 9.47 -6.51 -5.51
N GLY A 5 10.21 -6.94 -6.53
CA GLY A 5 10.38 -6.20 -7.78
C GLY A 5 9.15 -6.16 -8.71
N LEU A 6 8.02 -6.79 -8.34
CA LEU A 6 6.77 -6.70 -9.09
C LEU A 6 6.01 -5.44 -8.67
N SER A 7 5.77 -4.52 -9.60
CA SER A 7 5.15 -3.22 -9.30
C SER A 7 4.12 -2.81 -10.35
N ASP A 8 3.12 -2.07 -9.91
CA ASP A 8 2.25 -1.27 -10.78
C ASP A 8 2.95 0.03 -11.18
N THR A 9 2.45 0.71 -12.21
CA THR A 9 2.90 2.04 -12.58
C THR A 9 1.78 3.03 -12.31
N VAL A 10 2.05 4.05 -11.49
CA VAL A 10 1.09 5.12 -11.18
C VAL A 10 1.56 6.41 -11.82
N THR A 11 0.71 6.99 -12.66
CA THR A 11 0.95 8.27 -13.31
C THR A 11 -0.08 9.28 -12.83
N VAL A 12 0.37 10.45 -12.39
CA VAL A 12 -0.49 11.57 -11.97
C VAL A 12 -0.31 12.72 -12.95
N THR A 13 -1.41 13.19 -13.52
CA THR A 13 -1.42 14.32 -14.47
C THR A 13 -2.44 15.36 -14.06
N PRO A 14 -2.24 16.67 -14.37
CA PRO A 14 -3.25 17.70 -14.14
C PRO A 14 -4.55 17.39 -14.88
N ALA A 15 -5.69 17.68 -14.24
CA ALA A 15 -7.03 17.52 -14.79
C ALA A 15 -7.98 18.59 -14.22
N GLN A 16 -9.24 18.61 -14.66
CA GLN A 16 -10.23 19.55 -14.11
C GLN A 16 -10.88 19.05 -12.81
N ALA A 17 -10.81 17.74 -12.56
CA ALA A 17 -11.35 17.08 -11.38
C ALA A 17 -10.59 15.79 -11.09
N LEU A 18 -10.70 15.31 -9.85
CA LEU A 18 -10.11 14.03 -9.47
C LEU A 18 -10.76 12.87 -10.20
N THR A 19 -9.94 12.16 -10.96
CA THR A 19 -10.31 10.90 -11.60
C THR A 19 -9.25 9.84 -11.34
N VAL A 20 -9.66 8.59 -11.20
CA VAL A 20 -8.76 7.44 -11.09
C VAL A 20 -9.19 6.38 -12.08
N GLN A 21 -8.29 5.94 -12.92
CA GLN A 21 -8.51 4.89 -13.91
C GLN A 21 -7.43 3.82 -13.82
N THR A 22 -7.80 2.59 -14.14
CA THR A 22 -6.87 1.46 -14.17
C THR A 22 -6.72 0.89 -15.57
N VAL A 23 -5.57 0.34 -15.86
CA VAL A 23 -5.28 -0.38 -17.11
C VAL A 23 -4.76 -1.78 -16.73
N PRO A 24 -5.50 -2.86 -17.07
CA PRO A 24 -6.82 -2.86 -17.71
C PRO A 24 -7.90 -2.19 -16.86
N ALA A 25 -8.97 -1.73 -17.51
CA ALA A 25 -10.09 -1.08 -16.85
C ALA A 25 -10.73 -2.00 -15.81
N SER A 26 -11.16 -1.43 -14.69
CA SER A 26 -11.82 -2.13 -13.60
C SER A 26 -13.23 -1.57 -13.39
N ASP A 27 -14.19 -2.43 -13.14
CA ASP A 27 -15.57 -2.05 -12.78
C ASP A 27 -15.69 -1.62 -11.29
N PHE A 28 -14.57 -1.58 -10.57
CA PHE A 28 -14.56 -1.20 -9.17
C PHE A 28 -14.88 0.29 -9.02
N PRO A 29 -15.83 0.69 -8.13
CA PRO A 29 -16.18 2.08 -7.94
C PRO A 29 -14.96 2.93 -7.58
N MET A 30 -14.74 4.01 -8.34
CA MET A 30 -13.57 4.88 -8.19
C MET A 30 -13.38 5.37 -6.74
N GLN A 31 -14.47 5.75 -6.07
CA GLN A 31 -14.43 6.28 -4.69
C GLN A 31 -13.99 5.23 -3.65
N LYS A 32 -14.09 3.95 -3.97
CA LYS A 32 -13.62 2.85 -3.12
C LYS A 32 -12.15 2.49 -3.41
N ASN A 33 -11.57 3.03 -4.48
CA ASN A 33 -10.16 2.81 -4.80
C ASN A 33 -9.26 3.52 -3.77
N THR A 34 -8.27 2.82 -3.25
CA THR A 34 -7.33 3.36 -2.26
C THR A 34 -6.52 4.55 -2.79
N ALA A 35 -6.19 4.55 -4.07
CA ALA A 35 -5.54 5.68 -4.74
C ALA A 35 -6.43 6.94 -4.77
N TYR A 36 -7.73 6.78 -5.01
CA TYR A 36 -8.69 7.87 -4.91
C TYR A 36 -8.79 8.42 -3.49
N ARG A 37 -8.92 7.54 -2.50
CA ARG A 37 -8.97 7.91 -1.09
C ARG A 37 -7.70 8.62 -0.64
N ALA A 38 -6.54 8.18 -1.11
CA ALA A 38 -5.26 8.82 -0.85
C ALA A 38 -5.22 10.24 -1.42
N ALA A 39 -5.66 10.44 -2.66
CA ALA A 39 -5.71 11.77 -3.27
C ALA A 39 -6.67 12.72 -2.54
N VAL A 40 -7.83 12.23 -2.11
CA VAL A 40 -8.78 13.02 -1.30
C VAL A 40 -8.16 13.40 0.05
N ALA A 41 -7.60 12.44 0.78
CA ALA A 41 -7.01 12.69 2.10
C ALA A 41 -5.83 13.68 2.03
N MET A 42 -4.98 13.57 1.02
CA MET A 42 -3.90 14.54 0.75
C MET A 42 -4.46 15.94 0.48
N ALA A 43 -5.48 16.05 -0.37
CA ALA A 43 -6.09 17.32 -0.71
C ALA A 43 -6.74 18.00 0.52
N GLU A 44 -7.48 17.24 1.31
CA GLU A 44 -8.13 17.72 2.53
C GLU A 44 -7.10 18.19 3.57
N HIS A 45 -6.05 17.38 3.81
CA HIS A 45 -5.04 17.72 4.81
C HIS A 45 -4.26 18.98 4.46
N TYR A 46 -3.84 19.14 3.19
CA TYR A 46 -3.02 20.27 2.76
C TYR A 46 -3.82 21.45 2.19
N GLY A 47 -5.15 21.41 2.26
CA GLY A 47 -6.01 22.48 1.74
C GLY A 47 -5.83 22.72 0.25
N ARG A 48 -5.62 21.66 -0.53
CA ARG A 48 -5.41 21.71 -1.98
C ARG A 48 -6.61 21.15 -2.73
N GLU A 49 -6.75 21.52 -3.98
CA GLU A 49 -7.71 20.88 -4.89
C GLU A 49 -7.01 19.69 -5.58
N ALA A 50 -7.66 18.52 -5.54
CA ALA A 50 -7.18 17.35 -6.27
C ALA A 50 -7.61 17.39 -7.74
N ASN A 51 -7.18 18.41 -8.47
CA ASN A 51 -7.47 18.59 -9.90
C ASN A 51 -6.49 17.73 -10.74
N ILE A 52 -6.59 16.41 -10.60
CA ILE A 52 -5.67 15.43 -11.19
C ILE A 52 -6.39 14.21 -11.76
N CYS A 53 -5.76 13.61 -12.75
CA CYS A 53 -6.07 12.25 -13.22
C CYS A 53 -4.96 11.30 -12.76
N VAL A 54 -5.34 10.25 -12.06
CA VAL A 54 -4.47 9.14 -11.68
C VAL A 54 -4.71 7.98 -12.63
N THR A 55 -3.67 7.53 -13.31
CA THR A 55 -3.71 6.33 -14.17
C THR A 55 -2.83 5.25 -13.53
N ILE A 56 -3.40 4.06 -13.32
CA ILE A 56 -2.71 2.93 -12.69
C ILE A 56 -2.61 1.78 -13.69
N GLU A 57 -1.41 1.50 -14.17
CA GLU A 57 -1.14 0.31 -14.98
C GLU A 57 -0.90 -0.88 -14.05
N LYS A 58 -1.88 -1.79 -13.99
CA LYS A 58 -1.89 -2.93 -13.07
C LYS A 58 -1.05 -4.10 -13.59
N ARG A 59 -0.04 -4.47 -12.82
CA ARG A 59 0.79 -5.68 -13.02
C ARG A 59 0.74 -6.59 -11.79
N ILE A 60 0.54 -6.02 -10.60
CA ILE A 60 0.34 -6.80 -9.37
C ILE A 60 -1.00 -7.52 -9.45
N PRO A 61 -1.04 -8.85 -9.35
CA PRO A 61 -2.29 -9.60 -9.45
C PRO A 61 -3.28 -9.19 -8.36
N LEU A 62 -4.53 -8.99 -8.74
CA LEU A 62 -5.59 -8.67 -7.79
C LEU A 62 -5.84 -9.83 -6.82
N CYS A 63 -6.19 -9.51 -5.58
CA CYS A 63 -6.50 -10.48 -4.53
C CYS A 63 -5.40 -11.54 -4.31
N ALA A 64 -4.14 -11.14 -4.45
CA ALA A 64 -2.97 -12.01 -4.29
C ALA A 64 -2.25 -11.83 -2.93
N GLY A 65 -2.74 -10.96 -2.05
CA GLY A 65 -2.09 -10.68 -0.76
C GLY A 65 -0.75 -9.93 -0.89
N LEU A 66 -0.51 -9.25 -2.03
CA LEU A 66 0.75 -8.55 -2.32
C LEU A 66 0.69 -7.05 -2.06
N GLY A 67 -0.34 -6.56 -1.38
CA GLY A 67 -0.46 -5.15 -1.04
C GLY A 67 -0.67 -4.18 -2.22
N GLY A 68 -1.07 -4.66 -3.41
CA GLY A 68 -1.21 -3.84 -4.61
C GLY A 68 -2.01 -2.54 -4.40
N PRO A 69 -3.23 -2.57 -3.84
CA PRO A 69 -3.98 -1.35 -3.56
C PRO A 69 -3.29 -0.39 -2.58
N SER A 70 -2.52 -0.91 -1.63
CA SER A 70 -1.75 -0.11 -0.68
C SER A 70 -0.52 0.53 -1.33
N THR A 71 0.13 -0.19 -2.24
CA THR A 71 1.23 0.33 -3.06
C THR A 71 0.76 1.47 -3.96
N ASP A 72 -0.40 1.32 -4.62
CA ASP A 72 -1.00 2.35 -5.46
C ASP A 72 -1.31 3.63 -4.66
N ALA A 73 -1.88 3.47 -3.45
CA ALA A 73 -2.18 4.59 -2.56
C ALA A 73 -0.90 5.33 -2.12
N ALA A 74 0.14 4.61 -1.72
CA ALA A 74 1.42 5.19 -1.35
C ALA A 74 2.05 5.95 -2.52
N ALA A 75 1.99 5.38 -3.74
CA ALA A 75 2.50 6.04 -4.94
C ALA A 75 1.78 7.37 -5.23
N VAL A 76 0.46 7.44 -5.00
CA VAL A 76 -0.30 8.69 -5.14
C VAL A 76 0.11 9.70 -4.09
N ILE A 77 0.28 9.31 -2.82
CA ILE A 77 0.75 10.20 -1.75
C ILE A 77 2.11 10.81 -2.13
N VAL A 78 3.03 9.95 -2.57
CA VAL A 78 4.37 10.36 -3.01
C VAL A 78 4.31 11.33 -4.18
N ALA A 79 3.55 11.00 -5.23
CA ALA A 79 3.43 11.83 -6.42
C ALA A 79 2.80 13.20 -6.11
N LEU A 80 1.81 13.24 -5.21
CA LEU A 80 1.19 14.49 -4.79
C LEU A 80 2.11 15.32 -3.89
N ALA A 81 2.88 14.68 -3.02
CA ALA A 81 3.89 15.39 -2.22
C ALA A 81 4.92 16.09 -3.13
N GLU A 82 5.41 15.41 -4.17
CA GLU A 82 6.30 16.00 -5.16
C GLU A 82 5.62 17.13 -5.94
N LEU A 83 4.42 16.88 -6.46
CA LEU A 83 3.67 17.86 -7.27
C LEU A 83 3.37 19.14 -6.48
N TRP A 84 3.10 19.02 -5.19
CA TRP A 84 2.73 20.15 -4.34
C TRP A 84 3.90 20.75 -3.56
N GLY A 85 5.11 20.21 -3.71
CA GLY A 85 6.32 20.68 -3.01
C GLY A 85 6.28 20.41 -1.50
N ILE A 86 5.65 19.31 -1.09
CA ILE A 86 5.58 18.86 0.30
C ILE A 86 6.82 18.04 0.60
N ASP A 87 7.44 18.29 1.76
CA ASP A 87 8.60 17.53 2.19
C ASP A 87 8.23 16.04 2.41
N ARG A 88 9.01 15.15 1.83
CA ARG A 88 8.82 13.70 1.96
C ARG A 88 9.00 13.19 3.39
N THR A 89 9.60 13.99 4.26
CA THR A 89 9.79 13.70 5.70
C THR A 89 8.67 14.25 6.58
N ASP A 90 7.65 14.90 6.00
CA ASP A 90 6.50 15.39 6.75
C ASP A 90 5.75 14.21 7.40
N PRO A 91 5.66 14.16 8.75
CA PRO A 91 5.00 13.07 9.45
C PRO A 91 3.50 12.93 9.12
N ALA A 92 2.88 13.98 8.59
CA ALA A 92 1.50 13.93 8.14
C ALA A 92 1.29 12.92 7.02
N LEU A 93 2.31 12.65 6.19
CA LEU A 93 2.22 11.65 5.14
C LEU A 93 1.99 10.25 5.70
N ASP A 94 2.67 9.90 6.80
CA ASP A 94 2.47 8.63 7.49
C ASP A 94 1.08 8.54 8.15
N ASP A 95 0.58 9.64 8.73
CA ASP A 95 -0.76 9.69 9.33
C ASP A 95 -1.85 9.50 8.25
N ILE A 96 -1.71 10.18 7.12
CA ILE A 96 -2.58 10.00 5.96
C ILE A 96 -2.53 8.55 5.47
N ALA A 97 -1.34 7.98 5.32
CA ALA A 97 -1.14 6.61 4.87
C ALA A 97 -1.84 5.60 5.78
N ARG A 98 -1.68 5.72 7.11
CA ARG A 98 -2.37 4.89 8.11
C ARG A 98 -3.89 4.99 8.00
N GLY A 99 -4.42 6.17 7.73
CA GLY A 99 -5.85 6.40 7.52
C GLY A 99 -6.42 5.70 6.28
N ILE A 100 -5.59 5.38 5.30
CA ILE A 100 -5.98 4.67 4.08
C ILE A 100 -5.96 3.15 4.30
N GLY A 101 -4.90 2.63 4.92
CA GLY A 101 -4.76 1.21 5.19
C GLY A 101 -3.45 0.87 5.90
N ALA A 102 -3.46 -0.23 6.67
CA ALA A 102 -2.34 -0.62 7.53
C ALA A 102 -1.01 -0.84 6.76
N ASP A 103 -1.08 -1.34 5.52
CA ASP A 103 0.12 -1.60 4.72
C ASP A 103 0.66 -0.35 4.00
N VAL A 104 -0.12 0.75 3.91
CA VAL A 104 0.27 1.93 3.12
C VAL A 104 1.53 2.61 3.66
N PRO A 105 1.72 2.80 4.99
CA PRO A 105 2.95 3.39 5.54
C PRO A 105 4.22 2.65 5.11
N PHE A 106 4.18 1.31 5.06
CA PHE A 106 5.32 0.54 4.60
C PHE A 106 5.77 0.94 3.19
N PHE A 107 4.82 1.16 2.27
CA PHE A 107 5.12 1.48 0.87
C PHE A 107 5.56 2.94 0.66
N LEU A 108 5.39 3.83 1.63
CA LEU A 108 5.99 5.17 1.56
C LEU A 108 7.52 5.11 1.66
N HIS A 109 8.04 4.18 2.46
CA HIS A 109 9.47 4.03 2.73
C HIS A 109 10.09 2.88 1.93
N ALA A 110 9.34 1.80 1.73
CA ALA A 110 9.71 0.58 0.99
C ALA A 110 11.00 -0.11 1.48
N SER A 111 11.53 0.28 2.62
CA SER A 111 12.66 -0.37 3.28
C SER A 111 12.22 -1.66 3.96
N PRO A 112 13.06 -2.71 4.01
CA PRO A 112 12.77 -3.87 4.85
C PRO A 112 12.54 -3.43 6.29
N ALA A 113 11.40 -3.82 6.88
CA ALA A 113 11.04 -3.30 8.19
C ALA A 113 10.14 -4.26 8.97
N PHE A 114 10.20 -4.16 10.28
CA PHE A 114 9.30 -4.82 11.21
C PHE A 114 8.24 -3.81 11.70
N TYR A 115 7.00 -4.18 11.50
CA TYR A 115 5.84 -3.40 11.93
C TYR A 115 5.10 -4.14 13.04
N VAL A 116 4.52 -3.40 13.97
CA VAL A 116 3.71 -3.89 15.10
C VAL A 116 2.31 -3.27 15.05
N GLY A 117 1.49 -3.55 16.09
CA GLY A 117 0.10 -3.09 16.11
C GLY A 117 -0.74 -3.83 15.08
N GLY A 118 -1.48 -3.11 14.27
CA GLY A 118 -2.20 -3.65 13.11
C GLY A 118 -1.32 -3.90 11.88
N GLY A 119 0.00 -3.81 12.00
CA GLY A 119 0.96 -3.83 10.89
C GLY A 119 1.27 -2.44 10.33
N ASP A 120 0.90 -1.40 11.06
CA ASP A 120 0.93 0.01 10.64
C ASP A 120 1.90 0.87 11.45
N VAL A 121 2.47 0.33 12.54
CA VAL A 121 3.44 1.03 13.39
C VAL A 121 4.83 0.49 13.13
N LEU A 122 5.71 1.31 12.56
CA LEU A 122 7.11 0.97 12.33
C LEU A 122 7.83 0.76 13.67
N ALA A 123 8.38 -0.44 13.88
CA ALA A 123 9.15 -0.78 15.07
C ALA A 123 10.66 -0.78 14.78
N THR A 124 11.08 -1.30 13.63
CA THR A 124 12.50 -1.40 13.28
C THR A 124 12.65 -1.41 11.75
N GLU A 125 13.56 -0.60 11.22
CA GLU A 125 14.04 -0.70 9.84
C GLU A 125 15.30 -1.59 9.79
N TYR A 126 15.42 -2.31 8.68
CA TYR A 126 16.57 -3.17 8.40
C TYR A 126 17.32 -2.68 7.17
N PRO A 127 18.60 -2.99 7.04
CA PRO A 127 19.35 -2.74 5.80
C PRO A 127 18.68 -3.41 4.59
N ALA A 128 18.99 -2.90 3.41
CA ALA A 128 18.52 -3.48 2.17
C ALA A 128 18.86 -4.98 2.11
N LEU A 129 17.88 -5.80 1.79
CA LEU A 129 18.08 -7.23 1.59
C LEU A 129 18.93 -7.47 0.34
N PRO A 130 19.78 -8.51 0.34
CA PRO A 130 20.47 -8.92 -0.87
C PRO A 130 19.45 -9.30 -1.96
N ALA A 131 19.82 -9.09 -3.22
CA ALA A 131 18.99 -9.49 -4.35
C ALA A 131 18.70 -11.00 -4.29
N THR A 132 17.49 -11.32 -3.88
CA THR A 132 17.02 -12.70 -3.68
C THR A 132 15.94 -13.03 -4.69
N PRO A 133 16.12 -14.05 -5.54
CA PRO A 133 15.09 -14.50 -6.45
C PRO A 133 13.85 -14.98 -5.68
N VAL A 134 12.66 -14.47 -6.05
CA VAL A 134 11.38 -14.84 -5.43
C VAL A 134 10.45 -15.38 -6.50
N VAL A 135 9.80 -16.52 -6.24
CA VAL A 135 8.77 -17.09 -7.10
C VAL A 135 7.42 -16.82 -6.48
N LEU A 136 6.56 -16.11 -7.21
CA LEU A 136 5.17 -15.85 -6.81
C LEU A 136 4.26 -16.89 -7.46
N VAL A 137 3.51 -17.63 -6.64
CA VAL A 137 2.55 -18.62 -7.11
C VAL A 137 1.15 -18.19 -6.69
N LYS A 138 0.29 -17.91 -7.68
CA LYS A 138 -1.12 -17.59 -7.46
C LYS A 138 -1.99 -18.57 -8.24
N PRO A 139 -2.91 -19.31 -7.59
CA PRO A 139 -3.90 -20.13 -8.29
C PRO A 139 -4.80 -19.27 -9.18
N ARG A 140 -5.12 -19.77 -10.38
CA ARG A 140 -5.92 -18.99 -11.35
C ARG A 140 -7.34 -18.74 -10.87
N GLU A 141 -7.94 -19.71 -10.20
CA GLU A 141 -9.36 -19.71 -9.81
C GLU A 141 -9.60 -19.47 -8.31
N ALA A 142 -8.53 -19.23 -7.54
CA ALA A 142 -8.65 -18.99 -6.11
C ALA A 142 -8.25 -17.55 -5.76
N SER A 143 -9.09 -16.92 -4.95
CA SER A 143 -8.77 -15.68 -4.26
C SER A 143 -9.10 -15.85 -2.78
N VAL A 144 -8.33 -15.20 -1.92
CA VAL A 144 -8.58 -15.19 -0.48
C VAL A 144 -9.08 -13.81 -0.10
N SER A 145 -10.29 -13.75 0.45
CA SER A 145 -10.76 -12.55 1.12
C SER A 145 -9.99 -12.37 2.43
N THR A 146 -9.39 -11.21 2.63
CA THR A 146 -8.68 -10.87 3.87
C THR A 146 -9.59 -11.03 5.09
N ILE A 147 -10.84 -10.56 5.01
CA ILE A 147 -11.83 -10.68 6.07
C ILE A 147 -12.08 -12.15 6.44
N GLU A 148 -12.28 -13.00 5.43
CA GLU A 148 -12.52 -14.42 5.64
C GLU A 148 -11.29 -15.15 6.19
N ALA A 149 -10.08 -14.76 5.75
CA ALA A 149 -8.85 -15.33 6.26
C ALA A 149 -8.65 -15.04 7.75
N TYR A 150 -8.87 -13.78 8.18
CA TYR A 150 -8.80 -13.42 9.59
C TYR A 150 -9.89 -14.10 10.41
N ARG A 151 -11.14 -14.16 9.92
CA ARG A 151 -12.22 -14.86 10.59
C ARG A 151 -11.87 -16.32 10.86
N ARG A 152 -11.33 -17.04 9.86
CA ARG A 152 -10.91 -18.44 10.03
C ARG A 152 -9.75 -18.59 10.99
N PHE A 153 -8.81 -17.66 10.98
CA PHE A 153 -7.71 -17.64 11.93
C PHE A 153 -8.20 -17.46 13.37
N ASP A 154 -9.15 -16.57 13.59
CA ASP A 154 -9.73 -16.33 14.91
C ASP A 154 -10.53 -17.53 15.43
N GLU A 155 -11.18 -18.30 14.54
CA GLU A 155 -11.90 -19.53 14.88
C GLU A 155 -10.98 -20.72 15.23
N ALA A 156 -9.77 -20.75 14.65
CA ALA A 156 -8.79 -21.80 14.88
C ALA A 156 -7.36 -21.19 14.95
N PRO A 157 -7.07 -20.42 15.99
CA PRO A 157 -5.78 -19.73 16.09
C PRO A 157 -4.63 -20.75 16.18
N VAL A 158 -3.63 -20.55 15.35
CA VAL A 158 -2.35 -21.27 15.47
C VAL A 158 -1.58 -20.63 16.62
N PRO A 159 -1.02 -21.43 17.57
CA PRO A 159 -0.18 -20.89 18.61
C PRO A 159 0.95 -20.06 18.01
N ALA A 160 1.06 -18.81 18.42
CA ALA A 160 2.16 -17.96 18.01
C ALA A 160 3.45 -18.45 18.68
N ASP A 161 4.53 -18.50 17.93
CA ASP A 161 5.87 -18.58 18.51
C ASP A 161 6.10 -17.38 19.43
N LYS A 162 7.04 -17.55 20.39
CA LYS A 162 7.28 -16.50 21.38
C LYS A 162 7.49 -15.15 20.71
N PRO A 163 6.82 -14.06 21.20
CA PRO A 163 7.08 -12.72 20.72
C PRO A 163 8.58 -12.43 20.69
N GLY A 164 9.10 -11.98 19.56
CA GLY A 164 10.52 -11.67 19.38
C GLY A 164 11.37 -12.79 18.75
N ALA A 165 10.87 -14.00 18.56
CA ALA A 165 11.63 -15.05 17.88
C ALA A 165 12.00 -14.67 16.44
N ILE A 166 11.14 -13.94 15.73
CA ILE A 166 11.41 -13.42 14.39
C ILE A 166 12.42 -12.27 14.44
N ALA A 167 12.29 -11.35 15.40
CA ALA A 167 13.18 -10.21 15.52
C ALA A 167 14.62 -10.60 15.88
N SER A 168 14.83 -11.77 16.48
CA SER A 168 16.17 -12.30 16.79
C SER A 168 16.77 -13.16 15.69
N ALA A 169 16.01 -13.47 14.64
CA ALA A 169 16.45 -14.28 13.49
C ALA A 169 16.82 -13.42 12.26
N LEU A 170 16.57 -12.12 12.32
CA LEU A 170 16.93 -11.12 11.30
C LEU A 170 18.10 -10.27 11.77
#